data_3165b3acf2f0fe79b746e19af4310e7a
#
_entry.id   3165b3acf2f0fe79b746e19af4310e7a
#
_cell.length_a   1.000
_cell.length_b   1.000
_cell.length_c   1.000
_cell.angle_alpha   90.00
_cell.angle_beta   90.00
_cell.angle_gamma   90.00
#
_symmetry.space_group_name_H-M   'P 1'
#
loop_
_entity.id
_entity.type
_entity.pdbx_description
1 polymer ?
#
loop_
_entity_poly.entity_id
_entity_poly.type
_entity_poly.pdbx_seq_one_letter_code
_entity_poly.pdbx_strand_id
1 'polypeptide(L)'
;MRYRTRVKTIGRLSKNTQAALCLVAALVCLTLSDSIIKWLSPVLPLHQITLFRSVIALILLLAFVSFGGGWQLLRTRRPLLHFARGLTLILANMFFFLALAAMPLAETVTLFYTAPLFICILSQPVLGEKVGLSRWFVIAMGMIGVIIMLRPGSELFRLISLLPVCAALCYAAMTMMTRKLGLHDTAGALTFYIQLSFIVVSSLVGLAIGDGRLDRYDSNALSFLLRAWAWPDPTQLQLLIACGSIMSIGGYLISQAYRIGEASAVTPFEYASLPFALVVGYYLWADWPDWSAFFGTGLIISSGLLVLYLENRAQLKTQRHVQIDY
;
A
#
# COMPACT_ATOMS: atom_id res chain seq x y z
N MET A 1 50.64 27.34 -3.73
CA MET A 1 49.76 26.93 -2.62
C MET A 1 48.31 27.32 -2.95
N ARG A 2 47.49 26.41 -3.43
CA ARG A 2 46.06 26.63 -3.64
C ARG A 2 45.29 25.78 -2.62
N TYR A 3 44.80 26.42 -1.58
CA TYR A 3 43.87 25.82 -0.63
C TYR A 3 42.53 25.54 -1.35
N ARG A 4 42.25 24.29 -1.68
CA ARG A 4 40.90 23.82 -2.04
C ARG A 4 40.12 23.66 -0.73
N THR A 5 39.35 24.66 -0.38
CA THR A 5 38.29 24.57 0.64
C THR A 5 37.28 23.50 0.18
N ARG A 6 37.34 22.32 0.79
CA ARG A 6 36.26 21.33 0.73
C ARG A 6 35.05 21.94 1.44
N VAL A 7 34.15 22.53 0.68
CA VAL A 7 32.81 22.80 1.15
C VAL A 7 32.19 21.42 1.47
N LYS A 8 32.06 21.09 2.75
CA LYS A 8 31.26 19.98 3.22
C LYS A 8 29.83 20.25 2.75
N THR A 9 29.45 19.65 1.65
CA THR A 9 28.03 19.58 1.23
C THR A 9 27.30 18.81 2.34
N ILE A 10 26.62 19.54 3.20
CA ILE A 10 25.69 18.97 4.19
C ILE A 10 24.77 18.04 3.42
N GLY A 11 24.82 16.74 3.74
CA GLY A 11 24.36 15.63 2.94
C GLY A 11 22.90 15.76 2.54
N ARG A 12 22.64 15.98 1.25
CA ARG A 12 21.35 15.62 0.67
C ARG A 12 21.22 14.09 0.78
N LEU A 13 20.21 13.64 1.52
CA LEU A 13 19.84 12.22 1.60
C LEU A 13 19.76 11.64 0.18
N SER A 14 20.19 10.40 -0.01
CA SER A 14 20.05 9.72 -1.30
C SER A 14 18.58 9.66 -1.73
N LYS A 15 18.31 9.57 -3.04
CA LYS A 15 16.93 9.45 -3.54
C LYS A 15 16.21 8.26 -2.93
N ASN A 16 16.88 7.12 -2.78
CA ASN A 16 16.32 5.93 -2.17
C ASN A 16 16.04 6.14 -0.66
N THR A 17 16.88 6.88 0.07
CA THR A 17 16.62 7.22 1.47
C THR A 17 15.42 8.15 1.61
N GLN A 18 15.29 9.16 0.75
CA GLN A 18 14.11 10.04 0.73
C GLN A 18 12.84 9.26 0.41
N ALA A 19 12.91 8.35 -0.57
CA ALA A 19 11.81 7.48 -0.94
C ALA A 19 11.39 6.56 0.21
N ALA A 20 12.35 5.95 0.92
CA ALA A 20 12.09 5.11 2.08
C ALA A 20 11.41 5.88 3.21
N LEU A 21 11.86 7.11 3.52
CA LEU A 21 11.22 7.96 4.52
C LEU A 21 9.80 8.35 4.13
N CYS A 22 9.58 8.71 2.85
CA CYS A 22 8.22 8.97 2.34
C CYS A 22 7.33 7.73 2.47
N LEU A 23 7.86 6.54 2.16
CA LEU A 23 7.11 5.30 2.28
C LEU A 23 6.74 4.99 3.72
N VAL A 24 7.68 5.03 4.66
CA VAL A 24 7.40 4.77 6.08
C VAL A 24 6.35 5.73 6.62
N ALA A 25 6.45 7.02 6.33
CA ALA A 25 5.43 8.01 6.70
C ALA A 25 4.06 7.70 6.05
N ALA A 26 4.05 7.28 4.78
CA ALA A 26 2.83 6.85 4.11
C ALA A 26 2.19 5.64 4.77
N LEU A 27 3.00 4.66 5.20
CA LEU A 27 2.51 3.43 5.84
C LEU A 27 1.85 3.71 7.20
N VAL A 28 2.39 4.64 7.98
CA VAL A 28 1.71 5.11 9.20
C VAL A 28 0.32 5.68 8.86
N CYS A 29 0.25 6.55 7.85
CA CYS A 29 -1.02 7.09 7.38
C CYS A 29 -1.98 5.98 6.90
N LEU A 30 -1.50 5.01 6.13
CA LEU A 30 -2.32 3.89 5.65
C LEU A 30 -2.84 3.05 6.82
N THR A 31 -2.00 2.66 7.79
CA THR A 31 -2.41 1.88 8.95
C THR A 31 -3.49 2.60 9.77
N LEU A 32 -3.36 3.91 9.97
CA LEU A 32 -4.38 4.71 10.65
C LEU A 32 -5.68 4.78 9.82
N SER A 33 -5.59 4.96 8.51
CA SER A 33 -6.75 4.95 7.61
C SER A 33 -7.47 3.60 7.64
N ASP A 34 -6.73 2.48 7.59
CA ASP A 34 -7.28 1.12 7.63
C ASP A 34 -7.97 0.83 8.96
N SER A 35 -7.41 1.34 10.06
CA SER A 35 -8.02 1.25 11.39
C SER A 35 -9.36 1.98 11.46
N ILE A 36 -9.44 3.19 10.89
CA ILE A 36 -10.70 3.94 10.81
C ILE A 36 -11.73 3.18 9.94
N ILE A 37 -11.30 2.62 8.81
CA ILE A 37 -12.18 1.83 7.94
C ILE A 37 -12.70 0.59 8.66
N LYS A 38 -11.83 -0.14 9.38
CA LYS A 38 -12.24 -1.29 10.20
C LYS A 38 -13.26 -0.88 11.27
N TRP A 39 -13.05 0.28 11.92
CA TRP A 39 -13.99 0.81 12.91
C TRP A 39 -15.36 1.14 12.31
N LEU A 40 -15.40 1.69 11.09
CA LEU A 40 -16.62 2.06 10.39
C LEU A 40 -17.30 0.88 9.67
N SER A 41 -16.59 -0.22 9.43
CA SER A 41 -17.07 -1.36 8.63
C SER A 41 -18.34 -2.04 9.16
N PRO A 42 -18.65 -2.05 10.48
CA PRO A 42 -19.92 -2.60 10.96
C PRO A 42 -21.15 -1.74 10.63
N VAL A 43 -20.95 -0.44 10.34
CA VAL A 43 -22.05 0.54 10.22
C VAL A 43 -22.22 1.04 8.79
N LEU A 44 -21.13 1.40 8.12
CA LEU A 44 -21.16 1.99 6.78
C LEU A 44 -20.64 1.00 5.73
N PRO A 45 -21.22 0.97 4.50
CA PRO A 45 -20.75 0.10 3.43
C PRO A 45 -19.42 0.61 2.85
N LEU A 46 -18.60 -0.34 2.35
CA LEU A 46 -17.28 -0.06 1.81
C LEU A 46 -17.26 1.03 0.72
N HIS A 47 -18.19 0.95 -0.23
CA HIS A 47 -18.27 1.90 -1.34
C HIS A 47 -18.62 3.33 -0.86
N GLN A 48 -19.40 3.48 0.21
CA GLN A 48 -19.69 4.77 0.81
C GLN A 48 -18.44 5.34 1.53
N ILE A 49 -17.78 4.55 2.37
CA ILE A 49 -16.54 4.97 3.07
C ILE A 49 -15.48 5.39 2.05
N THR A 50 -15.28 4.57 1.01
CA THR A 50 -14.26 4.87 -0.02
C THR A 50 -14.62 6.10 -0.85
N LEU A 51 -15.90 6.36 -1.12
CA LEU A 51 -16.34 7.57 -1.80
C LEU A 51 -16.02 8.82 -0.96
N PHE A 52 -16.50 8.88 0.29
CA PHE A 52 -16.29 10.03 1.17
C PHE A 52 -14.79 10.29 1.38
N ARG A 53 -14.04 9.26 1.71
CA ARG A 53 -12.57 9.34 1.87
C ARG A 53 -11.89 9.92 0.63
N SER A 54 -12.26 9.43 -0.57
CA SER A 54 -11.60 9.84 -1.81
C SER A 54 -12.02 11.25 -2.24
N VAL A 55 -13.27 11.67 -2.01
CA VAL A 55 -13.71 13.06 -2.25
C VAL A 55 -12.93 14.01 -1.35
N ILE A 56 -12.84 13.74 -0.06
CA ILE A 56 -12.09 14.57 0.89
C ILE A 56 -10.60 14.62 0.50
N ALA A 57 -10.00 13.45 0.22
CA ALA A 57 -8.60 13.38 -0.21
C ALA A 57 -8.36 14.16 -1.51
N LEU A 58 -9.29 14.11 -2.46
CA LEU A 58 -9.19 14.85 -3.72
C LEU A 58 -9.27 16.36 -3.49
N ILE A 59 -10.22 16.83 -2.66
CA ILE A 59 -10.35 18.26 -2.33
C ILE A 59 -9.05 18.78 -1.72
N LEU A 60 -8.47 18.07 -0.75
CA LEU A 60 -7.22 18.47 -0.11
C LEU A 60 -6.04 18.44 -1.08
N LEU A 61 -5.96 17.42 -1.95
CA LEU A 61 -4.93 17.36 -3.00
C LEU A 61 -5.05 18.54 -3.96
N LEU A 62 -6.27 18.89 -4.41
CA LEU A 62 -6.51 20.00 -5.31
C LEU A 62 -6.15 21.35 -4.66
N ALA A 63 -6.49 21.53 -3.38
CA ALA A 63 -6.06 22.68 -2.61
C ALA A 63 -4.52 22.77 -2.55
N PHE A 64 -3.84 21.68 -2.22
CA PHE A 64 -2.37 21.64 -2.19
C PHE A 64 -1.74 21.96 -3.55
N VAL A 65 -2.28 21.40 -4.64
CA VAL A 65 -1.78 21.64 -6.01
C VAL A 65 -2.01 23.07 -6.44
N SER A 66 -3.14 23.70 -6.07
CA SER A 66 -3.43 25.11 -6.41
C SER A 66 -2.43 26.09 -5.79
N PHE A 67 -1.90 25.78 -4.60
CA PHE A 67 -0.86 26.59 -3.94
C PHE A 67 0.57 26.26 -4.41
N GLY A 68 0.82 25.05 -4.92
CA GLY A 68 2.18 24.50 -5.09
C GLY A 68 2.69 24.37 -6.52
N GLY A 69 1.99 24.79 -7.55
CA GLY A 69 2.46 24.67 -8.93
C GLY A 69 1.39 24.58 -10.01
N GLY A 70 0.13 24.68 -9.59
CA GLY A 70 -1.01 24.78 -10.50
C GLY A 70 -1.43 23.46 -11.17
N TRP A 71 -2.53 23.54 -11.90
CA TRP A 71 -3.21 22.41 -12.54
C TRP A 71 -2.38 21.64 -13.58
N GLN A 72 -1.26 22.21 -14.04
CA GLN A 72 -0.35 21.55 -14.96
C GLN A 72 0.30 20.30 -14.36
N LEU A 73 0.44 20.25 -13.02
CA LEU A 73 0.96 19.08 -12.30
C LEU A 73 0.05 17.86 -12.37
N LEU A 74 -1.23 18.03 -12.74
CA LEU A 74 -2.21 16.94 -12.87
C LEU A 74 -2.32 16.41 -14.31
N ARG A 75 -1.63 17.04 -15.26
CA ARG A 75 -1.70 16.65 -16.67
C ARG A 75 -0.94 15.34 -16.93
N THR A 76 -1.59 14.41 -17.64
CA THR A 76 -0.96 13.18 -18.12
C THR A 76 -1.19 13.01 -19.63
N ARG A 77 -0.29 12.30 -20.29
CA ARG A 77 -0.45 11.84 -21.68
C ARG A 77 -0.95 10.40 -21.77
N ARG A 78 -1.17 9.72 -20.62
CA ARG A 78 -1.52 8.29 -20.55
C ARG A 78 -2.74 8.02 -19.66
N PRO A 79 -3.91 8.66 -19.90
CA PRO A 79 -5.06 8.57 -19.00
C PRO A 79 -5.59 7.13 -18.86
N LEU A 80 -5.56 6.34 -19.93
CA LEU A 80 -6.02 4.95 -19.90
C LEU A 80 -5.18 4.07 -18.95
N LEU A 81 -3.86 4.29 -18.91
CA LEU A 81 -2.97 3.55 -18.00
C LEU A 81 -3.19 3.96 -16.54
N HIS A 82 -3.49 5.24 -16.29
CA HIS A 82 -3.90 5.71 -14.96
C HIS A 82 -5.22 5.07 -14.52
N PHE A 83 -6.19 4.98 -15.42
CA PHE A 83 -7.47 4.33 -15.11
C PHE A 83 -7.29 2.83 -14.83
N ALA A 84 -6.54 2.11 -15.66
CA ALA A 84 -6.20 0.71 -15.43
C ALA A 84 -5.51 0.51 -14.08
N ARG A 85 -4.55 1.38 -13.73
CA ARG A 85 -3.89 1.39 -12.42
C ARG A 85 -4.89 1.65 -11.27
N GLY A 86 -5.81 2.60 -11.47
CA GLY A 86 -6.87 2.89 -10.50
C GLY A 86 -7.77 1.68 -10.24
N LEU A 87 -8.24 1.01 -11.32
CA LEU A 87 -9.04 -0.21 -11.21
C LEU A 87 -8.29 -1.34 -10.49
N THR A 88 -7.02 -1.54 -10.80
CA THR A 88 -6.20 -2.57 -10.14
C THR A 88 -6.07 -2.28 -8.65
N LEU A 89 -5.90 -1.01 -8.24
CA LEU A 89 -5.86 -0.63 -6.83
C LEU A 89 -7.22 -0.76 -6.15
N ILE A 90 -8.33 -0.43 -6.84
CA ILE A 90 -9.68 -0.62 -6.31
C ILE A 90 -9.94 -2.10 -6.04
N LEU A 91 -9.54 -2.98 -6.96
CA LEU A 91 -9.66 -4.43 -6.77
C LEU A 91 -8.81 -4.92 -5.59
N ALA A 92 -7.58 -4.42 -5.46
CA ALA A 92 -6.72 -4.70 -4.30
C ALA A 92 -7.39 -4.27 -2.98
N ASN A 93 -7.91 -3.04 -2.92
CA ASN A 93 -8.59 -2.53 -1.73
C ASN A 93 -9.88 -3.30 -1.41
N MET A 94 -10.65 -3.69 -2.44
CA MET A 94 -11.85 -4.49 -2.24
C MET A 94 -11.51 -5.82 -1.55
N PHE A 95 -10.53 -6.57 -2.05
CA PHE A 95 -10.09 -7.80 -1.43
C PHE A 95 -9.54 -7.58 -0.02
N PHE A 96 -8.72 -6.55 0.18
CA PHE A 96 -8.13 -6.24 1.47
C PHE A 96 -9.20 -5.88 2.51
N PHE A 97 -10.12 -4.99 2.20
CA PHE A 97 -11.13 -4.52 3.15
C PHE A 97 -12.22 -5.56 3.43
N LEU A 98 -12.55 -6.42 2.47
CA LEU A 98 -13.40 -7.57 2.74
C LEU A 98 -12.78 -8.52 3.76
N ALA A 99 -11.48 -8.78 3.64
CA ALA A 99 -10.75 -9.55 4.64
C ALA A 99 -10.70 -8.83 5.98
N LEU A 100 -10.41 -7.53 5.99
CA LEU A 100 -10.30 -6.70 7.19
C LEU A 100 -11.61 -6.67 8.01
N ALA A 101 -12.77 -6.73 7.34
CA ALA A 101 -14.07 -6.79 7.99
C ALA A 101 -14.33 -8.13 8.72
N ALA A 102 -13.63 -9.20 8.33
CA ALA A 102 -13.86 -10.57 8.84
C ALA A 102 -12.65 -11.18 9.56
N MET A 103 -11.51 -10.49 9.59
CA MET A 103 -10.25 -10.96 10.17
C MET A 103 -9.61 -9.89 11.07
N PRO A 104 -8.74 -10.28 12.03
CA PRO A 104 -7.91 -9.36 12.77
C PRO A 104 -7.05 -8.48 11.86
N LEU A 105 -6.84 -7.21 12.25
CA LEU A 105 -6.05 -6.24 11.48
C LEU A 105 -4.63 -6.77 11.22
N ALA A 106 -3.96 -7.27 12.26
CA ALA A 106 -2.59 -7.76 12.16
C ALA A 106 -2.44 -8.93 11.20
N GLU A 107 -3.38 -9.89 11.22
CA GLU A 107 -3.37 -11.04 10.29
C GLU A 107 -3.60 -10.60 8.85
N THR A 108 -4.61 -9.75 8.62
CA THR A 108 -4.93 -9.22 7.29
C THR A 108 -3.74 -8.48 6.69
N VAL A 109 -3.13 -7.59 7.48
CA VAL A 109 -1.95 -6.83 7.07
C VAL A 109 -0.76 -7.75 6.82
N THR A 110 -0.49 -8.74 7.68
CA THR A 110 0.63 -9.67 7.48
C THR A 110 0.49 -10.46 6.19
N LEU A 111 -0.69 -11.01 5.88
CA LEU A 111 -0.92 -11.73 4.64
C LEU A 111 -0.81 -10.81 3.40
N PHE A 112 -1.25 -9.55 3.51
CA PHE A 112 -1.05 -8.56 2.46
C PHE A 112 0.44 -8.28 2.20
N TYR A 113 1.33 -8.49 3.18
CA TYR A 113 2.78 -8.35 3.01
C TYR A 113 3.46 -9.45 2.17
N THR A 114 2.69 -10.29 1.50
CA THR A 114 3.17 -10.99 0.29
C THR A 114 3.38 -10.04 -0.90
N ALA A 115 2.86 -8.81 -0.85
CA ALA A 115 3.00 -7.82 -1.93
C ALA A 115 4.45 -7.55 -2.35
N PRO A 116 5.43 -7.33 -1.45
CA PRO A 116 6.82 -7.18 -1.81
C PRO A 116 7.39 -8.38 -2.59
N LEU A 117 6.95 -9.60 -2.28
CA LEU A 117 7.37 -10.80 -2.99
C LEU A 117 6.82 -10.79 -4.43
N PHE A 118 5.55 -10.47 -4.60
CA PHE A 118 4.94 -10.32 -5.92
C PHE A 118 5.55 -9.14 -6.71
N ILE A 119 5.90 -8.04 -6.05
CA ILE A 119 6.61 -6.92 -6.68
C ILE A 119 7.95 -7.40 -7.26
N CYS A 120 8.74 -8.15 -6.48
CA CYS A 120 10.00 -8.72 -6.95
C CYS A 120 9.81 -9.70 -8.11
N ILE A 121 8.79 -10.56 -8.05
CA ILE A 121 8.47 -11.52 -9.14
C ILE A 121 8.07 -10.77 -10.42
N LEU A 122 7.20 -9.76 -10.30
CA LEU A 122 6.68 -9.00 -11.44
C LEU A 122 7.70 -8.00 -12.00
N SER A 123 8.71 -7.58 -11.23
CA SER A 123 9.71 -6.61 -11.69
C SER A 123 10.51 -7.13 -12.90
N GLN A 124 10.76 -8.43 -12.96
CA GLN A 124 11.48 -9.05 -14.06
C GLN A 124 10.70 -8.96 -15.40
N PRO A 125 9.47 -9.49 -15.53
CA PRO A 125 8.74 -9.45 -16.82
C PRO A 125 8.22 -8.05 -17.19
N VAL A 126 7.97 -7.18 -16.19
CA VAL A 126 7.33 -5.88 -16.41
C VAL A 126 8.35 -4.76 -16.60
N LEU A 127 9.44 -4.76 -15.86
CA LEU A 127 10.47 -3.71 -15.86
C LEU A 127 11.80 -4.17 -16.47
N GLY A 128 11.96 -5.47 -16.77
CA GLY A 128 13.21 -6.03 -17.30
C GLY A 128 14.33 -6.14 -16.26
N GLU A 129 14.00 -6.03 -14.96
CA GLU A 129 14.97 -6.12 -13.88
C GLU A 129 15.47 -7.57 -13.72
N LYS A 130 16.79 -7.77 -13.57
CA LYS A 130 17.35 -9.10 -13.33
C LYS A 130 17.22 -9.49 -11.86
N VAL A 131 16.43 -10.49 -11.56
CA VAL A 131 16.28 -11.05 -10.21
C VAL A 131 17.34 -12.14 -10.00
N GLY A 132 18.35 -11.85 -9.17
CA GLY A 132 19.40 -12.84 -8.83
C GLY A 132 18.89 -13.97 -7.92
N LEU A 133 19.65 -15.10 -7.88
CA LEU A 133 19.33 -16.27 -7.04
C LEU A 133 19.10 -15.92 -5.57
N SER A 134 19.86 -14.95 -5.04
CA SER A 134 19.70 -14.51 -3.65
C SER A 134 18.31 -13.92 -3.39
N ARG A 135 17.73 -13.19 -4.35
CA ARG A 135 16.36 -12.65 -4.24
C ARG A 135 15.32 -13.77 -4.28
N TRP A 136 15.52 -14.79 -5.13
CA TRP A 136 14.64 -15.96 -5.18
C TRP A 136 14.61 -16.73 -3.85
N PHE A 137 15.77 -16.87 -3.20
CA PHE A 137 15.84 -17.48 -1.86
C PHE A 137 15.02 -16.68 -0.84
N VAL A 138 15.12 -15.37 -0.85
CA VAL A 138 14.37 -14.47 0.04
C VAL A 138 12.87 -14.54 -0.23
N ILE A 139 12.47 -14.56 -1.51
CA ILE A 139 11.07 -14.75 -1.91
C ILE A 139 10.54 -16.07 -1.35
N ALA A 140 11.27 -17.17 -1.52
CA ALA A 140 10.89 -18.48 -0.99
C ALA A 140 10.73 -18.46 0.54
N MET A 141 11.66 -17.84 1.27
CA MET A 141 11.58 -17.68 2.73
C MET A 141 10.33 -16.88 3.16
N GLY A 142 10.03 -15.79 2.50
CA GLY A 142 8.80 -15.01 2.77
C GLY A 142 7.52 -15.80 2.47
N MET A 143 7.50 -16.57 1.37
CA MET A 143 6.38 -17.46 1.04
C MET A 143 6.17 -18.57 2.06
N ILE A 144 7.25 -19.15 2.62
CA ILE A 144 7.15 -20.10 3.74
C ILE A 144 6.47 -19.43 4.95
N GLY A 145 6.82 -18.19 5.28
CA GLY A 145 6.17 -17.42 6.34
C GLY A 145 4.66 -17.27 6.11
N VAL A 146 4.25 -16.99 4.87
CA VAL A 146 2.84 -16.91 4.48
C VAL A 146 2.13 -18.25 4.63
N ILE A 147 2.74 -19.35 4.18
CA ILE A 147 2.17 -20.71 4.30
C ILE A 147 1.98 -21.10 5.78
N ILE A 148 2.96 -20.79 6.64
CA ILE A 148 2.85 -21.03 8.08
C ILE A 148 1.67 -20.26 8.67
N MET A 149 1.45 -19.02 8.24
CA MET A 149 0.38 -18.18 8.73
C MET A 149 -0.99 -18.60 8.21
N LEU A 150 -1.09 -18.96 6.92
CA LEU A 150 -2.34 -19.44 6.29
C LEU A 150 -2.79 -20.80 6.82
N ARG A 151 -1.86 -21.66 7.27
CA ARG A 151 -2.15 -23.04 7.72
C ARG A 151 -3.03 -23.82 6.75
N PRO A 152 -2.70 -23.92 5.44
CA PRO A 152 -3.54 -24.60 4.48
C PRO A 152 -3.72 -26.08 4.87
N GLY A 153 -4.97 -26.58 4.78
CA GLY A 153 -5.32 -27.96 5.13
C GLY A 153 -5.57 -28.22 6.61
N SER A 154 -5.52 -27.20 7.48
CA SER A 154 -5.98 -27.29 8.87
C SER A 154 -7.45 -26.85 8.99
N GLU A 155 -8.12 -27.25 10.08
CA GLU A 155 -9.47 -26.75 10.42
C GLU A 155 -9.51 -25.24 10.64
N LEU A 156 -8.34 -24.63 10.88
CA LEU A 156 -8.16 -23.17 11.06
C LEU A 156 -8.04 -22.43 9.73
N PHE A 157 -7.88 -23.14 8.60
CA PHE A 157 -7.82 -22.52 7.29
C PHE A 157 -9.17 -21.92 6.92
N ARG A 158 -9.19 -20.62 6.67
CA ARG A 158 -10.37 -19.89 6.21
C ARG A 158 -10.12 -19.40 4.79
N LEU A 159 -11.05 -19.70 3.87
CA LEU A 159 -10.95 -19.25 2.47
C LEU A 159 -10.79 -17.73 2.36
N ILE A 160 -11.37 -16.98 3.31
CA ILE A 160 -11.25 -15.51 3.39
C ILE A 160 -9.81 -15.03 3.54
N SER A 161 -8.91 -15.85 4.11
CA SER A 161 -7.49 -15.53 4.27
C SER A 161 -6.71 -15.46 2.94
N LEU A 162 -7.30 -15.95 1.85
CA LEU A 162 -6.74 -15.76 0.51
C LEU A 162 -6.99 -14.35 -0.05
N LEU A 163 -7.99 -13.63 0.45
CA LEU A 163 -8.30 -12.28 -0.04
C LEU A 163 -7.13 -11.29 0.13
N PRO A 164 -6.43 -11.21 1.29
CA PRO A 164 -5.27 -10.33 1.42
C PRO A 164 -4.13 -10.70 0.46
N VAL A 165 -3.95 -11.99 0.14
CA VAL A 165 -2.94 -12.45 -0.82
C VAL A 165 -3.31 -12.01 -2.25
N CYS A 166 -4.59 -12.14 -2.62
CA CYS A 166 -5.09 -11.60 -3.90
C CYS A 166 -4.96 -10.07 -3.97
N ALA A 167 -5.24 -9.39 -2.86
CA ALA A 167 -5.04 -7.95 -2.74
C ALA A 167 -3.57 -7.57 -2.96
N ALA A 168 -2.64 -8.33 -2.37
CA ALA A 168 -1.20 -8.15 -2.51
C ALA A 168 -0.74 -8.28 -3.97
N LEU A 169 -1.25 -9.26 -4.71
CA LEU A 169 -0.95 -9.42 -6.14
C LEU A 169 -1.46 -8.23 -6.97
N CYS A 170 -2.69 -7.78 -6.74
CA CYS A 170 -3.24 -6.60 -7.40
C CYS A 170 -2.45 -5.33 -7.04
N TYR A 171 -2.06 -5.16 -5.78
CA TYR A 171 -1.24 -4.05 -5.33
C TYR A 171 0.15 -4.06 -6.00
N ALA A 172 0.79 -5.23 -6.12
CA ALA A 172 2.05 -5.38 -6.83
C ALA A 172 1.93 -4.97 -8.31
N ALA A 173 0.87 -5.39 -8.99
CA ALA A 173 0.61 -4.97 -10.37
C ALA A 173 0.42 -3.45 -10.48
N MET A 174 -0.35 -2.84 -9.57
CA MET A 174 -0.53 -1.39 -9.47
C MET A 174 0.81 -0.67 -9.24
N THR A 175 1.66 -1.19 -8.38
CA THR A 175 2.99 -0.63 -8.08
C THR A 175 3.88 -0.65 -9.33
N MET A 176 3.86 -1.73 -10.11
CA MET A 176 4.59 -1.78 -11.40
C MET A 176 4.08 -0.73 -12.39
N MET A 177 2.76 -0.52 -12.48
CA MET A 177 2.18 0.54 -13.31
C MET A 177 2.59 1.93 -12.79
N THR A 178 2.62 2.13 -11.47
CA THR A 178 3.07 3.38 -10.84
C THR A 178 4.51 3.69 -11.21
N ARG A 179 5.39 2.68 -11.18
CA ARG A 179 6.80 2.84 -11.58
C ARG A 179 6.94 3.26 -13.05
N LYS A 180 6.19 2.61 -13.97
CA LYS A 180 6.18 2.98 -15.39
C LYS A 180 5.67 4.41 -15.64
N LEU A 181 4.59 4.82 -14.96
CA LEU A 181 4.01 6.15 -15.10
C LEU A 181 4.87 7.23 -14.44
N GLY A 182 5.46 6.93 -13.29
CA GLY A 182 6.27 7.86 -12.51
C GLY A 182 7.54 8.37 -13.21
N LEU A 183 7.94 7.74 -14.32
CA LEU A 183 9.01 8.22 -15.19
C LEU A 183 8.60 9.48 -15.97
N HIS A 184 7.30 9.74 -16.13
CA HIS A 184 6.76 10.80 -16.96
C HIS A 184 5.80 11.73 -16.23
N ASP A 185 5.11 11.23 -15.20
CA ASP A 185 4.06 11.93 -14.49
C ASP A 185 4.48 12.30 -13.05
N THR A 186 3.85 13.34 -12.50
CA THR A 186 4.10 13.80 -11.13
C THR A 186 3.42 12.91 -10.09
N ALA A 187 3.86 12.95 -8.84
CA ALA A 187 3.16 12.29 -7.74
C ALA A 187 1.73 12.83 -7.56
N GLY A 188 1.52 14.13 -7.81
CA GLY A 188 0.20 14.76 -7.81
C GLY A 188 -0.73 14.14 -8.83
N ALA A 189 -0.29 13.98 -10.10
CA ALA A 189 -1.07 13.31 -11.13
C ALA A 189 -1.36 11.84 -10.76
N LEU A 190 -0.34 11.11 -10.28
CA LEU A 190 -0.51 9.73 -9.84
C LEU A 190 -1.60 9.61 -8.75
N THR A 191 -1.60 10.49 -7.75
CA THR A 191 -2.59 10.48 -6.67
C THR A 191 -3.96 10.95 -7.14
N PHE A 192 -4.01 12.01 -7.96
CA PHE A 192 -5.26 12.54 -8.52
C PHE A 192 -6.08 11.49 -9.27
N TYR A 193 -5.46 10.79 -10.22
CA TYR A 193 -6.17 9.78 -11.02
C TYR A 193 -6.60 8.56 -10.20
N ILE A 194 -5.88 8.19 -9.14
CA ILE A 194 -6.33 7.16 -8.20
C ILE A 194 -7.60 7.62 -7.48
N GLN A 195 -7.60 8.82 -6.88
CA GLN A 195 -8.77 9.31 -6.15
C GLN A 195 -9.98 9.46 -7.08
N LEU A 196 -9.76 9.95 -8.30
CA LEU A 196 -10.80 10.03 -9.32
C LEU A 196 -11.38 8.65 -9.66
N SER A 197 -10.52 7.63 -9.83
CA SER A 197 -10.98 6.25 -10.09
C SER A 197 -11.82 5.71 -8.94
N PHE A 198 -11.41 5.94 -7.68
CA PHE A 198 -12.19 5.55 -6.51
C PHE A 198 -13.54 6.24 -6.47
N ILE A 199 -13.61 7.55 -6.73
CA ILE A 199 -14.87 8.31 -6.75
C ILE A 199 -15.81 7.74 -7.81
N VAL A 200 -15.32 7.55 -9.04
CA VAL A 200 -16.15 7.04 -10.14
C VAL A 200 -16.67 5.64 -9.82
N VAL A 201 -15.79 4.71 -9.44
CA VAL A 201 -16.21 3.32 -9.19
C VAL A 201 -17.10 3.21 -7.94
N SER A 202 -16.76 3.90 -6.84
CA SER A 202 -17.58 3.87 -5.63
C SER A 202 -18.95 4.50 -5.85
N SER A 203 -19.05 5.56 -6.67
CA SER A 203 -20.35 6.13 -7.05
C SER A 203 -21.18 5.18 -7.89
N LEU A 204 -20.57 4.53 -8.90
CA LEU A 204 -21.26 3.56 -9.74
C LEU A 204 -21.73 2.34 -8.93
N VAL A 205 -20.89 1.82 -8.04
CA VAL A 205 -21.25 0.72 -7.14
C VAL A 205 -22.36 1.17 -6.18
N GLY A 206 -22.25 2.35 -5.58
CA GLY A 206 -23.27 2.89 -4.69
C GLY A 206 -24.63 3.09 -5.38
N LEU A 207 -24.64 3.57 -6.64
CA LEU A 207 -25.87 3.69 -7.43
C LEU A 207 -26.46 2.32 -7.80
N ALA A 208 -25.63 1.31 -8.02
CA ALA A 208 -26.07 -0.03 -8.43
C ALA A 208 -26.60 -0.86 -7.27
N ILE A 209 -25.99 -0.81 -6.08
CA ILE A 209 -26.27 -1.69 -4.95
C ILE A 209 -26.45 -0.97 -3.61
N GLY A 210 -26.37 0.34 -3.58
CA GLY A 210 -26.43 1.14 -2.34
C GLY A 210 -27.83 1.22 -1.71
N ASP A 211 -28.86 0.61 -2.32
CA ASP A 211 -30.20 0.44 -1.75
C ASP A 211 -30.28 -0.73 -0.74
N GLY A 212 -29.22 -1.56 -0.61
CA GLY A 212 -29.15 -2.68 0.31
C GLY A 212 -29.97 -3.92 -0.08
N ARG A 213 -30.60 -3.93 -1.27
CA ARG A 213 -31.44 -5.07 -1.73
C ARG A 213 -30.66 -6.39 -1.83
N LEU A 214 -29.33 -6.33 -1.92
CA LEU A 214 -28.44 -7.50 -2.01
C LEU A 214 -27.84 -7.88 -0.64
N ASP A 215 -28.05 -7.11 0.42
CA ASP A 215 -27.56 -7.42 1.78
C ASP A 215 -28.45 -8.49 2.44
N ARG A 216 -28.29 -9.73 1.99
CA ARG A 216 -29.04 -10.90 2.45
C ARG A 216 -28.17 -11.96 3.11
N TYR A 217 -26.92 -11.65 3.37
CA TYR A 217 -25.92 -12.60 3.84
C TYR A 217 -25.51 -12.30 5.28
N ASP A 218 -25.44 -13.33 6.12
CA ASP A 218 -24.95 -13.25 7.50
C ASP A 218 -23.42 -13.12 7.62
N SER A 219 -22.75 -12.77 6.52
CA SER A 219 -21.29 -12.60 6.48
C SER A 219 -20.92 -11.13 6.63
N ASN A 220 -20.12 -10.81 7.66
CA ASN A 220 -19.61 -9.46 7.90
C ASN A 220 -18.94 -8.85 6.65
N ALA A 221 -18.17 -9.65 5.89
CA ALA A 221 -17.50 -9.21 4.70
C ALA A 221 -18.48 -8.84 3.57
N LEU A 222 -19.49 -9.69 3.33
CA LEU A 222 -20.50 -9.45 2.29
C LEU A 222 -21.43 -8.31 2.68
N SER A 223 -21.87 -8.26 3.94
CA SER A 223 -22.67 -7.14 4.44
C SER A 223 -21.91 -5.82 4.35
N PHE A 224 -20.60 -5.80 4.63
CA PHE A 224 -19.77 -4.60 4.44
C PHE A 224 -19.74 -4.11 2.99
N LEU A 225 -19.83 -5.01 2.00
CA LEU A 225 -19.86 -4.64 0.58
C LEU A 225 -21.27 -4.22 0.11
N LEU A 226 -22.33 -4.93 0.58
CA LEU A 226 -23.69 -4.90 0.00
C LEU A 226 -24.70 -4.09 0.82
N ARG A 227 -24.32 -3.62 2.01
CA ARG A 227 -25.17 -2.84 2.91
C ARG A 227 -25.65 -1.56 2.25
N ALA A 228 -26.87 -1.16 2.61
CA ALA A 228 -27.45 0.12 2.19
C ALA A 228 -26.61 1.31 2.66
N TRP A 229 -26.64 2.39 1.90
CA TRP A 229 -26.11 3.68 2.32
C TRP A 229 -26.88 4.19 3.53
N ALA A 230 -26.14 4.72 4.50
CA ALA A 230 -26.69 5.35 5.68
C ALA A 230 -26.07 6.74 5.85
N TRP A 231 -26.85 7.70 6.35
CA TRP A 231 -26.29 9.00 6.71
C TRP A 231 -25.35 8.83 7.91
N PRO A 232 -24.07 9.22 7.79
CA PRO A 232 -23.14 9.10 8.89
C PRO A 232 -23.54 10.04 10.05
N ASP A 233 -23.48 9.55 11.27
CA ASP A 233 -23.59 10.38 12.45
C ASP A 233 -22.41 11.38 12.58
N PRO A 234 -22.47 12.37 13.48
CA PRO A 234 -21.37 13.35 13.61
C PRO A 234 -20.01 12.73 13.91
N THR A 235 -19.95 11.64 14.67
CA THR A 235 -18.69 10.93 15.00
C THR A 235 -18.15 10.19 13.77
N GLN A 236 -19.02 9.49 13.05
CA GLN A 236 -18.67 8.79 11.81
C GLN A 236 -18.21 9.78 10.74
N LEU A 237 -18.86 10.94 10.64
CA LEU A 237 -18.45 11.99 9.71
C LEU A 237 -17.05 12.54 10.06
N GLN A 238 -16.76 12.77 11.34
CA GLN A 238 -15.41 13.18 11.77
C GLN A 238 -14.37 12.13 11.42
N LEU A 239 -14.66 10.85 11.62
CA LEU A 239 -13.78 9.74 11.25
C LEU A 239 -13.57 9.65 9.73
N LEU A 240 -14.61 9.87 8.93
CA LEU A 240 -14.50 9.92 7.46
C LEU A 240 -13.63 11.10 7.00
N ILE A 241 -13.78 12.28 7.62
CA ILE A 241 -12.94 13.46 7.34
C ILE A 241 -11.49 13.18 7.71
N ALA A 242 -11.24 12.61 8.90
CA ALA A 242 -9.90 12.22 9.32
C ALA A 242 -9.28 11.19 8.37
N CYS A 243 -10.04 10.14 8.00
CA CYS A 243 -9.61 9.11 7.06
C CYS A 243 -9.23 9.70 5.69
N GLY A 244 -10.05 10.56 5.12
CA GLY A 244 -9.77 11.24 3.84
C GLY A 244 -8.56 12.17 3.92
N SER A 245 -8.40 12.89 5.02
CA SER A 245 -7.25 13.78 5.25
C SER A 245 -5.94 13.01 5.36
N ILE A 246 -5.92 11.96 6.17
CA ILE A 246 -4.78 11.05 6.33
C ILE A 246 -4.44 10.38 4.99
N MET A 247 -5.47 9.94 4.25
CA MET A 247 -5.27 9.30 2.94
C MET A 247 -4.74 10.26 1.87
N SER A 248 -5.08 11.55 1.93
CA SER A 248 -4.50 12.57 1.03
C SER A 248 -2.99 12.65 1.19
N ILE A 249 -2.52 12.71 2.43
CA ILE A 249 -1.09 12.76 2.78
C ILE A 249 -0.42 11.42 2.43
N GLY A 250 -0.95 10.32 2.91
CA GLY A 250 -0.40 8.98 2.69
C GLY A 250 -0.34 8.60 1.22
N GLY A 251 -1.41 8.86 0.45
CA GLY A 251 -1.47 8.60 -0.98
C GLY A 251 -0.49 9.44 -1.80
N TYR A 252 -0.25 10.69 -1.43
CA TYR A 252 0.80 11.50 -2.05
C TYR A 252 2.19 10.97 -1.71
N LEU A 253 2.46 10.66 -0.45
CA LEU A 253 3.75 10.18 0.02
C LEU A 253 4.12 8.83 -0.60
N ILE A 254 3.19 7.88 -0.70
CA ILE A 254 3.45 6.58 -1.35
C ILE A 254 3.70 6.74 -2.86
N SER A 255 2.92 7.61 -3.52
CA SER A 255 3.12 7.93 -4.94
C SER A 255 4.49 8.58 -5.17
N GLN A 256 4.92 9.47 -4.28
CA GLN A 256 6.23 10.10 -4.32
C GLN A 256 7.36 9.08 -4.06
N ALA A 257 7.21 8.19 -3.09
CA ALA A 257 8.19 7.16 -2.79
C ALA A 257 8.50 6.29 -4.01
N TYR A 258 7.47 5.71 -4.63
CA TYR A 258 7.63 4.88 -5.83
C TYR A 258 7.97 5.66 -7.09
N ARG A 259 7.78 6.98 -7.12
CA ARG A 259 8.21 7.83 -8.22
C ARG A 259 9.72 8.08 -8.20
N ILE A 260 10.28 8.41 -7.03
CA ILE A 260 11.69 8.85 -6.91
C ILE A 260 12.65 7.71 -6.60
N GLY A 261 12.20 6.66 -5.90
CA GLY A 261 13.01 5.51 -5.51
C GLY A 261 12.95 4.37 -6.51
N GLU A 262 13.96 3.51 -6.47
CA GLU A 262 13.90 2.22 -7.16
C GLU A 262 12.93 1.30 -6.41
N ALA A 263 12.02 0.62 -7.13
CA ALA A 263 10.99 -0.21 -6.51
C ALA A 263 11.62 -1.28 -5.60
N SER A 264 12.65 -1.97 -6.06
CA SER A 264 13.36 -3.00 -5.31
C SER A 264 14.06 -2.48 -4.05
N ALA A 265 14.52 -1.23 -4.05
CA ALA A 265 15.17 -0.61 -2.89
C ALA A 265 14.18 -0.05 -1.86
N VAL A 266 12.99 0.34 -2.29
CA VAL A 266 11.96 0.99 -1.45
C VAL A 266 11.00 -0.03 -0.84
N THR A 267 10.59 -1.03 -1.62
CA THR A 267 9.62 -2.06 -1.23
C THR A 267 9.90 -2.75 0.12
N PRO A 268 11.15 -3.10 0.50
CA PRO A 268 11.39 -3.72 1.80
C PRO A 268 10.97 -2.87 3.01
N PHE A 269 10.90 -1.54 2.84
CA PHE A 269 10.42 -0.66 3.91
C PHE A 269 8.89 -0.75 4.13
N GLU A 270 8.15 -1.41 3.22
CA GLU A 270 6.74 -1.70 3.44
C GLU A 270 6.50 -2.55 4.70
N TYR A 271 7.44 -3.42 5.05
CA TYR A 271 7.36 -4.21 6.28
C TYR A 271 7.34 -3.38 7.57
N ALA A 272 7.74 -2.10 7.50
CA ALA A 272 7.69 -1.21 8.65
C ALA A 272 6.26 -0.99 9.19
N SER A 273 5.21 -1.22 8.40
CA SER A 273 3.84 -1.07 8.89
C SER A 273 3.37 -2.25 9.75
N LEU A 274 4.03 -3.42 9.69
CA LEU A 274 3.65 -4.57 10.53
C LEU A 274 3.71 -4.26 12.04
N PRO A 275 4.80 -3.68 12.59
CA PRO A 275 4.81 -3.24 13.97
C PRO A 275 3.68 -2.25 14.29
N PHE A 276 3.36 -1.32 13.39
CA PHE A 276 2.25 -0.39 13.60
C PHE A 276 0.90 -1.11 13.62
N ALA A 277 0.66 -2.04 12.69
CA ALA A 277 -0.57 -2.82 12.66
C ALA A 277 -0.76 -3.68 13.92
N LEU A 278 0.31 -4.30 14.44
CA LEU A 278 0.29 -5.05 15.69
C LEU A 278 -0.07 -4.16 16.88
N VAL A 279 0.60 -3.01 17.01
CA VAL A 279 0.35 -2.06 18.10
C VAL A 279 -1.08 -1.54 18.06
N VAL A 280 -1.53 -1.11 16.88
CA VAL A 280 -2.89 -0.58 16.69
C VAL A 280 -3.94 -1.67 16.91
N GLY A 281 -3.73 -2.88 16.39
CA GLY A 281 -4.62 -4.03 16.58
C GLY A 281 -4.80 -4.39 18.04
N TYR A 282 -3.71 -4.41 18.80
CA TYR A 282 -3.76 -4.67 20.23
C TYR A 282 -4.52 -3.60 21.01
N TYR A 283 -4.20 -2.30 20.79
CA TYR A 283 -4.81 -1.21 21.55
C TYR A 283 -6.29 -0.96 21.21
N LEU A 284 -6.71 -1.15 19.96
CA LEU A 284 -8.08 -0.85 19.53
C LEU A 284 -9.03 -2.04 19.60
N TRP A 285 -8.53 -3.27 19.41
CA TRP A 285 -9.38 -4.48 19.35
C TRP A 285 -8.94 -5.59 20.30
N ALA A 286 -7.88 -5.41 21.08
CA ALA A 286 -7.25 -6.44 21.90
C ALA A 286 -6.84 -7.70 21.10
N ASP A 287 -6.62 -7.54 19.80
CA ASP A 287 -6.21 -8.61 18.89
C ASP A 287 -4.73 -8.95 19.15
N TRP A 288 -4.47 -10.12 19.77
CA TRP A 288 -3.11 -10.62 19.97
C TRP A 288 -2.84 -11.74 18.97
N PRO A 289 -1.73 -11.67 18.20
CA PRO A 289 -1.40 -12.71 17.23
C PRO A 289 -1.06 -14.03 17.94
N ASP A 290 -1.51 -15.14 17.37
CA ASP A 290 -1.12 -16.45 17.83
C ASP A 290 0.34 -16.80 17.46
N TRP A 291 0.85 -17.92 17.95
CA TRP A 291 2.24 -18.33 17.72
C TRP A 291 2.58 -18.49 16.24
N SER A 292 1.67 -18.99 15.41
CA SER A 292 1.93 -19.16 13.97
C SER A 292 1.95 -17.83 13.23
N ALA A 293 1.06 -16.88 13.62
CA ALA A 293 1.08 -15.53 13.11
C ALA A 293 2.39 -14.83 13.50
N PHE A 294 2.89 -15.05 14.73
CA PHE A 294 4.16 -14.50 15.21
C PHE A 294 5.36 -15.03 14.42
N PHE A 295 5.45 -16.35 14.22
CA PHE A 295 6.53 -16.98 13.44
C PHE A 295 6.44 -16.60 11.95
N GLY A 296 5.25 -16.67 11.35
CA GLY A 296 5.05 -16.28 9.96
C GLY A 296 5.42 -14.82 9.71
N THR A 297 4.98 -13.91 10.58
CA THR A 297 5.35 -12.48 10.54
C THR A 297 6.86 -12.29 10.66
N GLY A 298 7.50 -12.99 11.59
CA GLY A 298 8.96 -12.97 11.78
C GLY A 298 9.73 -13.38 10.51
N LEU A 299 9.29 -14.44 9.83
CA LEU A 299 9.88 -14.88 8.56
C LEU A 299 9.67 -13.85 7.44
N ILE A 300 8.47 -13.26 7.33
CA ILE A 300 8.17 -12.25 6.32
C ILE A 300 9.05 -11.01 6.53
N ILE A 301 9.13 -10.49 7.77
CA ILE A 301 9.99 -9.34 8.10
C ILE A 301 11.46 -9.67 7.82
N SER A 302 11.94 -10.84 8.27
CA SER A 302 13.32 -11.27 8.07
C SER A 302 13.66 -11.38 6.58
N SER A 303 12.72 -11.86 5.75
CA SER A 303 12.89 -11.90 4.31
C SER A 303 13.06 -10.51 3.72
N GLY A 304 12.22 -9.55 4.11
CA GLY A 304 12.31 -8.17 3.66
C GLY A 304 13.63 -7.50 4.04
N LEU A 305 14.06 -7.65 5.30
CA LEU A 305 15.35 -7.11 5.76
C LEU A 305 16.55 -7.75 5.03
N LEU A 306 16.45 -9.03 4.70
CA LEU A 306 17.51 -9.74 3.96
C LEU A 306 17.61 -9.23 2.50
N VAL A 307 16.50 -8.87 1.84
CA VAL A 307 16.53 -8.20 0.53
C VAL A 307 17.35 -6.91 0.62
N LEU A 308 17.04 -6.04 1.59
CA LEU A 308 17.76 -4.79 1.82
C LEU A 308 19.26 -5.01 1.99
N TYR A 309 19.62 -5.97 2.83
CA TYR A 309 21.04 -6.28 3.09
C TYR A 309 21.77 -6.74 1.83
N LEU A 310 21.15 -7.61 1.03
CA LEU A 310 21.73 -8.14 -0.21
C LEU A 310 21.88 -7.04 -1.28
N GLU A 311 20.91 -6.13 -1.40
CA GLU A 311 20.96 -5.01 -2.34
C GLU A 311 22.05 -4.00 -1.98
N ASN A 312 22.14 -3.63 -0.70
CA ASN A 312 23.20 -2.75 -0.22
C ASN A 312 24.60 -3.35 -0.48
N ARG A 313 24.77 -4.66 -0.27
CA ARG A 313 26.05 -5.33 -0.59
C ARG A 313 26.36 -5.32 -2.08
N ALA A 314 25.36 -5.53 -2.95
CA ALA A 314 25.54 -5.52 -4.39
C ALA A 314 25.95 -4.12 -4.89
N GLN A 315 25.32 -3.07 -4.39
CA GLN A 315 25.66 -1.68 -4.74
C GLN A 315 27.09 -1.30 -4.30
N LEU A 316 27.49 -1.69 -3.09
CA LEU A 316 28.84 -1.44 -2.58
C LEU A 316 29.93 -2.17 -3.39
N LYS A 317 29.65 -3.39 -3.89
CA LYS A 317 30.58 -4.11 -4.77
C LYS A 317 30.74 -3.41 -6.13
N THR A 318 29.64 -2.94 -6.72
CA THR A 318 29.68 -2.23 -8.01
C THR A 318 30.45 -0.91 -7.89
N GLN A 319 30.26 -0.16 -6.80
CA GLN A 319 31.03 1.09 -6.56
C GLN A 319 32.51 0.84 -6.35
N ARG A 320 32.91 -0.27 -5.71
CA ARG A 320 34.34 -0.62 -5.55
C ARG A 320 35.01 -1.01 -6.86
N HIS A 321 34.32 -1.69 -7.77
CA HIS A 321 34.89 -2.01 -9.09
C HIS A 321 35.11 -0.76 -9.94
N VAL A 322 34.18 0.18 -9.93
CA VAL A 322 34.34 1.46 -10.66
C VAL A 322 35.48 2.32 -10.12
N GLN A 323 35.84 2.21 -8.82
CA GLN A 323 36.97 2.96 -8.22
C GLN A 323 38.35 2.31 -8.47
N ILE A 324 38.42 1.06 -8.88
CA ILE A 324 39.69 0.35 -9.14
C ILE A 324 40.10 0.50 -10.61
N ASP A 325 39.16 0.83 -11.51
CA ASP A 325 39.39 1.01 -12.94
C ASP A 325 39.76 2.49 -13.31
N TYR A 326 40.02 3.35 -12.34
CA TYR A 326 40.56 4.72 -12.44
C TYR A 326 41.86 4.87 -11.62
#